data_c0219cbd66599b845df9f79057f3f0f9
#
_entry.id   c0219cbd66599b845df9f79057f3f0f9
#
_cell.length_a   1.000
_cell.length_b   1.000
_cell.length_c   1.000
_cell.angle_alpha   90.00
_cell.angle_beta   90.00
_cell.angle_gamma   90.00
#
_symmetry.space_group_name_H-M   'P 1'
#
loop_
_entity.id
_entity.type
_entity.pdbx_description
1 polymer ?
#
loop_
_entity_poly.entity_id
_entity_poly.type
_entity_poly.pdbx_seq_one_letter_code
_entity_poly.pdbx_strand_id
1 'polypeptide(L)'
;MHLLALLLAPLLAQLQPLPPQLVPFDSPEGEKLLFESTAHAAYFPLASQFTTQRSTSYCGVASAVMVLNALPLAAPVASEWAPFRAFTQENIFGPQSPVTAELVAKGGLTVEQLAALLRANGAQVDASLANESSLEKFRAQASAALASPAHQVLLDFSRAELGQDLGAHWSPLGAYNAAADRFLVLDVARFRYPPYWARTADLFAAMSTTDLDAGKQRGYLIVSPRTGAAGRIEVPSLRHRIWMFGAAAIALVLAVGFSLGWLLGRKSGRR
;
A
#
# COMPACT_ATOMS: atom_id res chain seq x y z
N MET A 1 18.51 56.86 9.68
CA MET A 1 17.97 55.94 8.66
C MET A 1 18.35 54.51 9.11
N HIS A 2 17.42 53.84 9.80
CA HIS A 2 17.62 52.42 10.16
C HIS A 2 16.91 51.57 9.14
N LEU A 3 17.68 50.83 8.31
CA LEU A 3 17.18 49.83 7.40
C LEU A 3 16.68 48.62 8.24
N LEU A 4 15.36 48.48 8.30
CA LEU A 4 14.72 47.27 8.84
C LEU A 4 14.87 46.17 7.78
N ALA A 5 15.87 45.30 7.93
CA ALA A 5 15.98 44.10 7.14
C ALA A 5 14.89 43.13 7.59
N LEU A 6 13.76 43.06 6.87
CA LEU A 6 12.80 42.00 6.98
C LEU A 6 13.50 40.72 6.48
N LEU A 7 13.91 39.85 7.40
CA LEU A 7 14.27 38.46 7.13
C LEU A 7 13.00 37.74 6.71
N LEU A 8 12.71 37.67 5.41
CA LEU A 8 11.81 36.65 4.87
C LEU A 8 12.49 35.27 5.10
N ALA A 9 12.18 34.63 6.21
CA ALA A 9 12.47 33.22 6.34
C ALA A 9 11.71 32.50 5.20
N PRO A 10 12.36 31.63 4.42
CA PRO A 10 11.64 30.85 3.43
C PRO A 10 10.58 30.02 4.16
N LEU A 11 9.32 30.17 3.75
CA LEU A 11 8.21 29.36 4.23
C LEU A 11 8.41 27.95 3.62
N LEU A 12 9.34 27.19 4.21
CA LEU A 12 9.46 25.77 3.91
C LEU A 12 8.12 25.15 4.27
N ALA A 13 7.53 24.44 3.36
CA ALA A 13 6.32 23.67 3.61
C ALA A 13 6.64 22.65 4.71
N GLN A 14 6.39 23.04 5.96
CA GLN A 14 6.59 22.17 7.11
C GLN A 14 5.34 21.30 7.27
N LEU A 15 5.55 20.04 7.65
CA LEU A 15 4.47 19.18 8.09
C LEU A 15 3.72 19.87 9.24
N GLN A 16 2.41 19.62 9.31
CA GLN A 16 1.62 20.09 10.45
C GLN A 16 2.10 19.39 11.72
N PRO A 17 2.18 20.10 12.85
CA PRO A 17 2.54 19.50 14.12
C PRO A 17 1.50 18.44 14.50
N LEU A 18 1.97 17.30 14.97
CA LEU A 18 1.06 16.28 15.52
C LEU A 18 0.47 16.76 16.87
N PRO A 19 -0.82 16.52 17.10
CA PRO A 19 -1.43 16.69 18.41
C PRO A 19 -0.66 15.88 19.48
N PRO A 20 -0.57 16.38 20.74
CA PRO A 20 0.29 15.81 21.77
C PRO A 20 -0.06 14.38 22.21
N GLN A 21 -1.29 13.91 21.94
CA GLN A 21 -1.71 12.53 22.20
C GLN A 21 -1.21 11.54 21.16
N LEU A 22 -0.74 12.01 19.99
CA LEU A 22 -0.15 11.20 18.92
C LEU A 22 1.36 11.17 19.07
N VAL A 23 1.97 9.99 18.89
CA VAL A 23 3.43 9.84 18.97
C VAL A 23 4.00 9.80 17.56
N PRO A 24 4.91 10.72 17.17
CA PRO A 24 5.54 10.67 15.85
C PRO A 24 6.28 9.35 15.65
N PHE A 25 6.13 8.73 14.48
CA PHE A 25 6.75 7.45 14.19
C PHE A 25 8.27 7.50 14.24
N ASP A 26 8.87 8.58 13.74
CA ASP A 26 10.30 8.86 13.66
C ASP A 26 10.90 9.46 14.94
N SER A 27 10.16 9.43 16.06
CA SER A 27 10.67 9.79 17.38
C SER A 27 11.25 8.57 18.11
N PRO A 28 12.16 8.76 19.12
CA PRO A 28 12.66 7.65 19.91
C PRO A 28 11.57 6.79 20.58
N GLU A 29 10.44 7.42 20.97
CA GLU A 29 9.28 6.70 21.50
C GLU A 29 8.58 5.92 20.36
N GLY A 30 8.41 6.51 19.18
CA GLY A 30 7.77 5.87 18.03
C GLY A 30 8.55 4.66 17.52
N GLU A 31 9.88 4.75 17.46
CA GLU A 31 10.77 3.64 17.14
C GLU A 31 10.64 2.51 18.17
N LYS A 32 10.71 2.85 19.46
CA LYS A 32 10.55 1.90 20.56
C LYS A 32 9.21 1.16 20.46
N LEU A 33 8.12 1.86 20.20
CA LEU A 33 6.79 1.25 20.02
C LEU A 33 6.80 0.21 18.90
N LEU A 34 7.50 0.45 17.77
CA LEU A 34 7.60 -0.52 16.69
C LEU A 34 8.40 -1.76 17.10
N PHE A 35 9.59 -1.57 17.68
CA PHE A 35 10.47 -2.69 18.08
C PHE A 35 9.86 -3.57 19.18
N GLU A 36 9.03 -2.99 20.05
CA GLU A 36 8.32 -3.71 21.11
C GLU A 36 6.96 -4.27 20.65
N SER A 37 6.53 -4.00 19.41
CA SER A 37 5.27 -4.50 18.88
C SER A 37 5.35 -5.99 18.55
N THR A 38 4.34 -6.76 18.94
CA THR A 38 4.20 -8.18 18.60
C THR A 38 3.37 -8.42 17.34
N ALA A 39 2.53 -7.45 16.95
CA ALA A 39 1.70 -7.49 15.74
C ALA A 39 2.20 -6.45 14.73
N HIS A 40 3.27 -6.79 13.99
CA HIS A 40 3.91 -5.92 13.00
C HIS A 40 4.37 -6.66 11.73
N ALA A 41 3.96 -7.90 11.54
CA ALA A 41 4.37 -8.66 10.36
C ALA A 41 3.86 -8.03 9.05
N ALA A 42 2.69 -7.38 9.10
CA ALA A 42 2.12 -6.62 7.98
C ALA A 42 2.90 -5.34 7.65
N TYR A 43 3.66 -4.79 8.59
CA TYR A 43 4.40 -3.53 8.42
C TYR A 43 5.42 -3.57 7.29
N PHE A 44 6.25 -4.61 7.23
CA PHE A 44 7.38 -4.65 6.30
C PHE A 44 6.95 -4.63 4.83
N PRO A 45 6.03 -5.51 4.36
CA PRO A 45 5.54 -5.45 2.99
C PRO A 45 4.79 -4.13 2.72
N LEU A 46 4.04 -3.61 3.68
CA LEU A 46 3.27 -2.38 3.52
C LEU A 46 4.17 -1.14 3.46
N ALA A 47 5.13 -1.02 4.36
CA ALA A 47 6.05 0.13 4.41
C ALA A 47 6.92 0.24 3.16
N SER A 48 7.29 -0.89 2.53
CA SER A 48 8.01 -0.90 1.25
C SER A 48 7.18 -0.33 0.08
N GLN A 49 5.86 -0.20 0.25
CA GLN A 49 4.93 0.38 -0.72
C GLN A 49 4.43 1.77 -0.31
N PHE A 50 5.05 2.40 0.70
CA PHE A 50 4.56 3.67 1.23
C PHE A 50 4.57 4.78 0.19
N THR A 51 3.39 5.25 -0.18
CA THR A 51 3.17 6.26 -1.21
C THR A 51 2.42 7.48 -0.69
N THR A 52 2.55 8.59 -1.40
CA THR A 52 1.81 9.82 -1.10
C THR A 52 0.55 9.88 -1.95
N GLN A 53 -0.60 10.22 -1.37
CA GLN A 53 -1.80 10.50 -2.13
C GLN A 53 -1.55 11.67 -3.10
N ARG A 54 -2.03 11.53 -4.35
CA ARG A 54 -1.76 12.53 -5.40
C ARG A 54 -2.61 13.80 -5.30
N SER A 55 -3.74 13.73 -4.58
CA SER A 55 -4.63 14.87 -4.30
C SER A 55 -5.35 14.67 -2.97
N THR A 56 -6.03 15.69 -2.47
CA THR A 56 -6.70 15.67 -1.16
C THR A 56 -7.81 14.62 -1.04
N SER A 57 -8.45 14.22 -2.15
CA SER A 57 -9.50 13.19 -2.18
C SER A 57 -8.98 11.75 -2.40
N TYR A 58 -7.67 11.57 -2.66
CA TYR A 58 -7.09 10.28 -3.06
C TYR A 58 -6.53 9.46 -1.89
N CYS A 59 -6.85 9.78 -0.64
CA CYS A 59 -6.37 9.03 0.52
C CYS A 59 -6.75 7.54 0.46
N GLY A 60 -8.01 7.21 0.14
CA GLY A 60 -8.45 5.82 -0.04
C GLY A 60 -7.76 5.11 -1.19
N VAL A 61 -7.54 5.81 -2.31
CA VAL A 61 -6.85 5.24 -3.49
C VAL A 61 -5.38 4.96 -3.19
N ALA A 62 -4.66 5.92 -2.58
CA ALA A 62 -3.26 5.72 -2.20
C ALA A 62 -3.11 4.58 -1.18
N SER A 63 -4.01 4.52 -0.20
CA SER A 63 -4.06 3.43 0.78
C SER A 63 -4.33 2.07 0.13
N ALA A 64 -5.26 2.00 -0.83
CA ALA A 64 -5.53 0.78 -1.60
C ALA A 64 -4.31 0.33 -2.41
N VAL A 65 -3.62 1.25 -3.09
CA VAL A 65 -2.41 0.96 -3.87
C VAL A 65 -1.31 0.36 -2.97
N MET A 66 -1.08 0.93 -1.79
CA MET A 66 -0.13 0.38 -0.82
C MET A 66 -0.47 -1.06 -0.44
N VAL A 67 -1.74 -1.29 -0.08
CA VAL A 67 -2.22 -2.60 0.38
C VAL A 67 -2.18 -3.64 -0.72
N LEU A 68 -2.63 -3.30 -1.94
CA LEU A 68 -2.63 -4.23 -3.08
C LEU A 68 -1.21 -4.63 -3.49
N ASN A 69 -0.25 -3.69 -3.47
CA ASN A 69 1.16 -3.96 -3.78
C ASN A 69 1.88 -4.72 -2.65
N ALA A 70 1.41 -4.61 -1.41
CA ALA A 70 1.95 -5.36 -0.27
C ALA A 70 1.49 -6.84 -0.25
N LEU A 71 0.43 -7.16 -1.00
CA LEU A 71 -0.16 -8.50 -1.06
C LEU A 71 0.27 -9.24 -2.35
N PRO A 72 0.35 -10.58 -2.36
CA PRO A 72 0.70 -11.37 -3.54
C PRO A 72 -0.45 -11.42 -4.56
N LEU A 73 -0.82 -10.26 -5.12
CA LEU A 73 -1.86 -10.10 -6.11
C LEU A 73 -1.28 -9.86 -7.50
N ALA A 74 -2.03 -10.26 -8.54
CA ALA A 74 -1.63 -10.04 -9.93
C ALA A 74 -1.87 -8.58 -10.33
N ALA A 75 -0.86 -7.73 -10.19
CA ALA A 75 -0.92 -6.34 -10.59
C ALA A 75 -0.94 -6.18 -12.12
N PRO A 76 -1.61 -5.14 -12.67
CA PRO A 76 -1.52 -4.78 -14.07
C PRO A 76 -0.11 -4.27 -14.42
N VAL A 77 0.20 -4.17 -15.72
CA VAL A 77 1.40 -3.46 -16.17
C VAL A 77 1.23 -1.98 -15.86
N ALA A 78 2.19 -1.41 -15.14
CA ALA A 78 2.23 0.03 -14.90
C ALA A 78 2.76 0.73 -16.15
N SER A 79 1.96 1.64 -16.73
CA SER A 79 2.31 2.31 -17.99
C SER A 79 3.61 3.08 -17.91
N GLU A 80 3.85 3.74 -16.78
CA GLU A 80 5.04 4.53 -16.52
C GLU A 80 6.31 3.69 -16.29
N TRP A 81 6.16 2.39 -16.02
CA TRP A 81 7.28 1.48 -15.74
C TRP A 81 7.25 0.20 -16.58
N ALA A 82 6.55 0.21 -17.71
CA ALA A 82 6.46 -0.97 -18.57
C ALA A 82 7.84 -1.58 -18.88
N PRO A 83 8.00 -2.91 -18.82
CA PRO A 83 6.97 -3.95 -18.70
C PRO A 83 6.64 -4.37 -17.24
N PHE A 84 7.08 -3.63 -16.24
CA PHE A 84 6.92 -4.00 -14.84
C PHE A 84 5.46 -3.84 -14.38
N ARG A 85 5.07 -4.67 -13.42
CA ARG A 85 3.72 -4.74 -12.89
C ARG A 85 3.64 -4.15 -11.50
N ALA A 86 2.72 -3.22 -11.31
CA ALA A 86 2.38 -2.64 -10.02
C ALA A 86 0.98 -2.02 -10.09
N PHE A 87 0.29 -1.96 -8.96
CA PHE A 87 -0.86 -1.08 -8.83
C PHE A 87 -0.39 0.35 -8.66
N THR A 88 -1.01 1.28 -9.39
CA THR A 88 -0.77 2.72 -9.31
C THR A 88 -2.07 3.47 -9.06
N GLN A 89 -1.99 4.75 -8.66
CA GLN A 89 -3.19 5.56 -8.44
C GLN A 89 -3.95 5.88 -9.73
N GLU A 90 -3.40 5.52 -10.90
CA GLU A 90 -4.00 5.63 -12.23
C GLU A 90 -4.66 4.31 -12.65
N ASN A 91 -3.91 3.19 -12.58
CA ASN A 91 -4.36 1.92 -13.17
C ASN A 91 -5.29 1.09 -12.26
N ILE A 92 -5.46 1.48 -10.99
CA ILE A 92 -6.36 0.80 -10.04
C ILE A 92 -7.84 0.84 -10.47
N PHE A 93 -8.19 1.79 -11.34
CA PHE A 93 -9.54 1.93 -11.91
C PHE A 93 -9.71 1.09 -13.18
N GLY A 94 -9.46 -0.20 -13.09
CA GLY A 94 -9.60 -1.14 -14.21
C GLY A 94 -11.03 -1.20 -14.76
N PRO A 95 -11.24 -1.86 -15.92
CA PRO A 95 -12.54 -1.89 -16.61
C PRO A 95 -13.70 -2.47 -15.78
N GLN A 96 -13.40 -3.28 -14.77
CA GLN A 96 -14.39 -3.90 -13.88
C GLN A 96 -14.57 -3.13 -12.56
N SER A 97 -13.87 -2.01 -12.38
CA SER A 97 -13.99 -1.20 -11.18
C SER A 97 -15.34 -0.49 -11.13
N PRO A 98 -16.11 -0.62 -10.04
CA PRO A 98 -17.33 0.17 -9.85
C PRO A 98 -17.03 1.61 -9.41
N VAL A 99 -15.74 1.93 -9.19
CA VAL A 99 -15.23 3.24 -8.76
C VAL A 99 -14.44 3.85 -9.90
N THR A 100 -14.65 5.13 -10.18
CA THR A 100 -13.90 5.88 -11.20
C THR A 100 -13.09 7.00 -10.58
N ALA A 101 -12.10 7.50 -11.31
CA ALA A 101 -11.28 8.63 -10.90
C ALA A 101 -12.12 9.90 -10.67
N GLU A 102 -13.17 10.11 -11.50
CA GLU A 102 -14.09 11.25 -11.38
C GLU A 102 -14.93 11.17 -10.10
N LEU A 103 -15.35 9.96 -9.69
CA LEU A 103 -16.06 9.76 -8.43
C LEU A 103 -15.14 10.15 -7.26
N VAL A 104 -13.92 9.63 -7.25
CA VAL A 104 -12.92 9.93 -6.19
C VAL A 104 -12.62 11.42 -6.11
N ALA A 105 -12.52 12.10 -7.26
CA ALA A 105 -12.22 13.53 -7.31
C ALA A 105 -13.30 14.41 -6.66
N LYS A 106 -14.54 13.93 -6.55
CA LYS A 106 -15.66 14.67 -5.98
C LYS A 106 -15.67 14.71 -4.45
N GLY A 107 -15.26 13.60 -3.77
CA GLY A 107 -15.39 13.56 -2.31
C GLY A 107 -14.58 12.44 -1.63
N GLY A 108 -13.76 11.70 -2.35
CA GLY A 108 -13.05 10.54 -1.79
C GLY A 108 -13.84 9.24 -1.94
N LEU A 109 -13.72 8.33 -0.99
CA LEU A 109 -14.36 7.01 -1.03
C LEU A 109 -14.98 6.65 0.32
N THR A 110 -16.21 6.14 0.29
CA THR A 110 -16.86 5.50 1.44
C THR A 110 -16.28 4.11 1.69
N VAL A 111 -16.62 3.50 2.84
CA VAL A 111 -16.20 2.14 3.20
C VAL A 111 -16.59 1.13 2.13
N GLU A 112 -17.83 1.19 1.65
CA GLU A 112 -18.34 0.29 0.62
C GLU A 112 -17.63 0.48 -0.73
N GLN A 113 -17.38 1.74 -1.12
CA GLN A 113 -16.70 2.06 -2.38
C GLN A 113 -15.26 1.59 -2.37
N LEU A 114 -14.52 1.82 -1.28
CA LEU A 114 -13.13 1.36 -1.16
C LEU A 114 -13.06 -0.17 -1.13
N ALA A 115 -13.98 -0.83 -0.40
CA ALA A 115 -14.07 -2.29 -0.39
C ALA A 115 -14.37 -2.85 -1.79
N ALA A 116 -15.26 -2.22 -2.55
CA ALA A 116 -15.58 -2.62 -3.92
C ALA A 116 -14.38 -2.45 -4.87
N LEU A 117 -13.65 -1.33 -4.75
CA LEU A 117 -12.42 -1.08 -5.53
C LEU A 117 -11.35 -2.15 -5.26
N LEU A 118 -11.11 -2.49 -4.01
CA LEU A 118 -10.15 -3.53 -3.62
C LEU A 118 -10.54 -4.91 -4.15
N ARG A 119 -11.84 -5.26 -4.05
CA ARG A 119 -12.37 -6.54 -4.58
C ARG A 119 -12.25 -6.64 -6.10
N ALA A 120 -12.49 -5.54 -6.82
CA ALA A 120 -12.32 -5.48 -8.27
C ALA A 120 -10.87 -5.71 -8.70
N ASN A 121 -9.89 -5.39 -7.82
CA ASN A 121 -8.46 -5.62 -8.02
C ASN A 121 -7.96 -6.95 -7.42
N GLY A 122 -8.86 -7.91 -7.15
CA GLY A 122 -8.50 -9.28 -6.80
C GLY A 122 -8.33 -9.56 -5.31
N ALA A 123 -8.53 -8.58 -4.43
CA ALA A 123 -8.46 -8.79 -3.00
C ALA A 123 -9.75 -9.42 -2.43
N GLN A 124 -9.62 -10.12 -1.30
CA GLN A 124 -10.72 -10.39 -0.38
C GLN A 124 -10.76 -9.27 0.65
N VAL A 125 -11.97 -8.81 1.00
CA VAL A 125 -12.15 -7.68 1.91
C VAL A 125 -13.26 -7.99 2.89
N ASP A 126 -12.94 -7.93 4.18
CA ASP A 126 -13.88 -7.94 5.29
C ASP A 126 -14.05 -6.49 5.77
N ALA A 127 -15.24 -5.94 5.57
CA ALA A 127 -15.58 -4.57 5.95
C ALA A 127 -16.40 -4.56 7.24
N SER A 128 -16.11 -3.63 8.15
CA SER A 128 -16.84 -3.44 9.40
C SER A 128 -17.05 -1.94 9.62
N LEU A 129 -18.31 -1.53 9.75
CA LEU A 129 -18.65 -0.19 10.22
C LEU A 129 -18.51 -0.10 11.74
N ALA A 130 -18.23 1.09 12.29
CA ALA A 130 -18.02 1.25 13.71
C ALA A 130 -19.24 0.85 14.55
N ASN A 131 -20.47 1.14 14.08
CA ASN A 131 -21.72 0.75 14.75
C ASN A 131 -22.03 -0.75 14.66
N GLU A 132 -21.31 -1.51 13.83
CA GLU A 132 -21.40 -2.97 13.71
C GLU A 132 -20.24 -3.68 14.45
N SER A 133 -19.45 -2.89 15.19
CA SER A 133 -18.26 -3.35 15.89
C SER A 133 -18.24 -2.81 17.33
N SER A 134 -17.20 -3.17 18.08
CA SER A 134 -16.85 -2.58 19.37
C SER A 134 -15.36 -2.28 19.39
N LEU A 135 -14.93 -1.48 20.37
CA LEU A 135 -13.51 -1.20 20.59
C LEU A 135 -12.69 -2.49 20.73
N GLU A 136 -13.20 -3.47 21.50
CA GLU A 136 -12.55 -4.76 21.74
C GLU A 136 -12.48 -5.58 20.46
N LYS A 137 -13.57 -5.62 19.69
CA LYS A 137 -13.62 -6.36 18.41
C LYS A 137 -12.67 -5.74 17.39
N PHE A 138 -12.66 -4.41 17.24
CA PHE A 138 -11.72 -3.70 16.37
C PHE A 138 -10.27 -4.00 16.78
N ARG A 139 -9.92 -3.81 18.07
CA ARG A 139 -8.58 -4.12 18.60
C ARG A 139 -8.15 -5.55 18.27
N ALA A 140 -8.99 -6.52 18.57
CA ALA A 140 -8.70 -7.93 18.39
C ALA A 140 -8.51 -8.29 16.90
N GLN A 141 -9.41 -7.84 16.04
CA GLN A 141 -9.37 -8.16 14.61
C GLN A 141 -8.21 -7.45 13.89
N ALA A 142 -8.01 -6.15 14.17
CA ALA A 142 -6.93 -5.40 13.53
C ALA A 142 -5.55 -5.89 14.00
N SER A 143 -5.35 -6.14 15.30
CA SER A 143 -4.07 -6.67 15.79
C SER A 143 -3.78 -8.08 15.27
N ALA A 144 -4.78 -8.96 15.21
CA ALA A 144 -4.61 -10.29 14.63
C ALA A 144 -4.25 -10.23 13.13
N ALA A 145 -4.87 -9.33 12.36
CA ALA A 145 -4.53 -9.12 10.96
C ALA A 145 -3.08 -8.64 10.79
N LEU A 146 -2.64 -7.65 11.59
CA LEU A 146 -1.28 -7.09 11.54
C LEU A 146 -0.18 -8.07 11.98
N ALA A 147 -0.54 -9.14 12.69
CA ALA A 147 0.38 -10.22 13.04
C ALA A 147 0.74 -11.14 11.85
N SER A 148 0.13 -10.95 10.68
CA SER A 148 0.37 -11.75 9.48
C SER A 148 0.70 -10.85 8.28
N PRO A 149 1.75 -11.14 7.48
CA PRO A 149 2.06 -10.38 6.27
C PRO A 149 1.03 -10.59 5.15
N ALA A 150 0.15 -11.59 5.28
CA ALA A 150 -0.92 -11.89 4.33
C ALA A 150 -2.19 -11.05 4.54
N HIS A 151 -2.22 -10.22 5.57
CA HIS A 151 -3.36 -9.35 5.86
C HIS A 151 -2.90 -7.91 6.00
N GLN A 152 -3.75 -6.99 5.54
CA GLN A 152 -3.55 -5.55 5.69
C GLN A 152 -4.80 -4.93 6.29
N VAL A 153 -4.65 -3.81 6.99
CA VAL A 153 -5.76 -3.11 7.62
C VAL A 153 -5.82 -1.68 7.12
N LEU A 154 -7.01 -1.26 6.66
CA LEU A 154 -7.30 0.12 6.28
C LEU A 154 -8.32 0.71 7.25
N LEU A 155 -8.10 1.95 7.66
CA LEU A 155 -8.97 2.66 8.58
C LEU A 155 -9.52 3.92 7.92
N ASP A 156 -10.84 4.11 7.98
CA ASP A 156 -11.54 5.38 7.70
C ASP A 156 -11.82 6.10 9.01
N PHE A 157 -11.38 7.33 9.14
CA PHE A 157 -11.49 8.09 10.38
C PHE A 157 -11.66 9.59 10.17
N SER A 158 -12.25 10.26 11.15
CA SER A 158 -12.29 11.72 11.23
C SER A 158 -10.98 12.24 11.84
N ARG A 159 -10.27 13.09 11.12
CA ARG A 159 -9.06 13.74 11.60
C ARG A 159 -9.32 14.61 12.83
N ALA A 160 -10.48 15.28 12.88
CA ALA A 160 -10.85 16.17 13.97
C ALA A 160 -10.87 15.47 15.33
N GLU A 161 -11.32 14.21 15.38
CA GLU A 161 -11.34 13.41 16.61
C GLU A 161 -9.93 13.07 17.12
N LEU A 162 -8.94 13.08 16.25
CA LEU A 162 -7.53 12.94 16.61
C LEU A 162 -6.85 14.28 16.92
N GLY A 163 -7.61 15.39 16.94
CA GLY A 163 -7.07 16.73 17.13
C GLY A 163 -6.29 17.27 15.94
N GLN A 164 -6.38 16.60 14.80
CA GLN A 164 -5.80 17.05 13.52
C GLN A 164 -6.77 18.01 12.82
N ASP A 165 -6.34 18.59 11.68
CA ASP A 165 -7.24 19.41 10.85
C ASP A 165 -8.49 18.65 10.43
N LEU A 166 -9.55 19.40 10.10
CA LEU A 166 -10.83 18.83 9.66
C LEU A 166 -10.69 17.91 8.44
N GLY A 167 -11.59 16.95 8.32
CA GLY A 167 -11.78 16.07 7.18
C GLY A 167 -11.77 14.58 7.51
N ALA A 168 -12.39 13.82 6.62
CA ALA A 168 -12.31 12.37 6.59
C ALA A 168 -10.97 11.92 6.02
N HIS A 169 -10.49 10.75 6.43
CA HIS A 169 -9.22 10.24 5.96
C HIS A 169 -9.13 8.73 6.00
N TRP A 170 -8.54 8.19 4.93
CA TRP A 170 -8.15 6.80 4.85
C TRP A 170 -6.65 6.65 5.02
N SER A 171 -6.22 5.73 5.88
CA SER A 171 -4.82 5.31 5.95
C SER A 171 -4.68 3.85 6.36
N PRO A 172 -3.60 3.16 5.92
CA PRO A 172 -3.28 1.84 6.41
C PRO A 172 -2.78 1.88 7.86
N LEU A 173 -3.08 0.81 8.61
CA LEU A 173 -2.43 0.53 9.88
C LEU A 173 -1.23 -0.39 9.64
N GLY A 174 -0.07 -0.06 10.21
CA GLY A 174 1.18 -0.80 9.99
C GLY A 174 1.50 -1.80 11.10
N ALA A 175 1.25 -1.45 12.36
CA ALA A 175 1.61 -2.26 13.52
C ALA A 175 0.69 -1.99 14.71
N TYR A 176 0.70 -2.89 15.69
CA TYR A 176 0.02 -2.72 16.97
C TYR A 176 0.95 -3.03 18.13
N ASN A 177 1.09 -2.08 19.06
CA ASN A 177 1.80 -2.27 20.30
C ASN A 177 0.77 -2.53 21.43
N ALA A 178 0.78 -3.76 21.95
CA ALA A 178 -0.19 -4.20 22.95
C ALA A 178 0.03 -3.55 24.32
N ALA A 179 1.28 -3.26 24.69
CA ALA A 179 1.59 -2.66 26.01
C ALA A 179 1.11 -1.21 26.10
N ALA A 180 1.19 -0.45 24.99
CA ALA A 180 0.73 0.93 24.93
C ALA A 180 -0.70 1.07 24.39
N ASP A 181 -1.33 -0.01 23.94
CA ASP A 181 -2.64 -0.06 23.24
C ASP A 181 -2.72 0.96 22.08
N ARG A 182 -1.69 0.94 21.19
CA ARG A 182 -1.57 1.88 20.08
C ARG A 182 -1.39 1.18 18.75
N PHE A 183 -2.01 1.72 17.70
CA PHE A 183 -1.76 1.36 16.32
C PHE A 183 -0.87 2.40 15.63
N LEU A 184 0.01 1.93 14.75
CA LEU A 184 0.78 2.77 13.83
C LEU A 184 -0.08 3.11 12.62
N VAL A 185 -0.33 4.38 12.38
CA VAL A 185 -1.00 4.91 11.19
C VAL A 185 0.05 5.35 10.18
N LEU A 186 0.07 4.74 9.00
CA LEU A 186 0.91 5.15 7.88
C LEU A 186 0.16 6.19 7.03
N ASP A 187 0.14 7.43 7.50
CA ASP A 187 -0.64 8.51 6.90
C ASP A 187 -0.18 8.81 5.45
N VAL A 188 -1.06 8.56 4.49
CA VAL A 188 -0.78 8.76 3.06
C VAL A 188 -0.80 10.23 2.63
N ALA A 189 -1.32 11.16 3.44
CA ALA A 189 -1.17 12.60 3.25
C ALA A 189 0.20 13.08 3.78
N ARG A 190 1.28 12.47 3.29
CA ARG A 190 2.67 12.66 3.74
C ARG A 190 3.17 14.11 3.64
N PHE A 191 2.51 14.94 2.85
CA PHE A 191 2.75 16.37 2.78
C PHE A 191 2.11 17.14 3.94
N ARG A 192 1.23 16.50 4.72
CA ARG A 192 0.47 17.13 5.80
C ARG A 192 0.91 16.64 7.18
N TYR A 193 0.93 15.33 7.41
CA TYR A 193 1.35 14.71 8.67
C TYR A 193 2.37 13.59 8.43
N PRO A 194 3.35 13.41 9.33
CA PRO A 194 4.18 12.21 9.33
C PRO A 194 3.35 11.00 9.77
N PRO A 195 3.82 9.75 9.59
CA PRO A 195 3.26 8.58 10.24
C PRO A 195 3.30 8.74 11.78
N TYR A 196 2.31 8.17 12.47
CA TYR A 196 2.18 8.33 13.91
C TYR A 196 1.50 7.14 14.58
N TRP A 197 1.74 7.00 15.89
CA TRP A 197 1.02 6.08 16.74
C TRP A 197 -0.16 6.79 17.41
N ALA A 198 -1.34 6.15 17.35
CA ALA A 198 -2.54 6.62 18.01
C ALA A 198 -3.10 5.53 18.92
N ARG A 199 -3.72 5.93 20.05
CA ARG A 199 -4.39 4.99 20.95
C ARG A 199 -5.56 4.32 20.25
N THR A 200 -5.76 3.03 20.53
CA THR A 200 -6.88 2.26 19.94
C THR A 200 -8.23 2.92 20.18
N ALA A 201 -8.44 3.44 21.41
CA ALA A 201 -9.68 4.12 21.76
C ALA A 201 -9.92 5.40 20.96
N ASP A 202 -8.86 6.19 20.67
CA ASP A 202 -8.96 7.42 19.88
C ASP A 202 -9.30 7.10 18.42
N LEU A 203 -8.67 6.06 17.84
CA LEU A 203 -8.98 5.61 16.48
C LEU A 203 -10.42 5.06 16.40
N PHE A 204 -10.86 4.32 17.40
CA PHE A 204 -12.23 3.82 17.43
C PHE A 204 -13.25 4.97 17.55
N ALA A 205 -13.00 5.97 18.38
CA ALA A 205 -13.83 7.18 18.45
C ALA A 205 -13.85 7.92 17.11
N ALA A 206 -12.69 8.06 16.45
CA ALA A 206 -12.57 8.75 15.17
C ALA A 206 -13.31 8.04 14.02
N MET A 207 -13.35 6.70 14.00
CA MET A 207 -14.16 5.95 13.03
C MET A 207 -15.63 5.84 13.41
N SER A 208 -16.00 6.08 14.68
CA SER A 208 -17.41 6.09 15.13
C SER A 208 -18.16 7.36 14.73
N THR A 209 -17.53 8.26 14.00
CA THR A 209 -18.18 9.46 13.43
C THR A 209 -18.93 9.13 12.14
N THR A 210 -19.95 9.94 11.82
CA THR A 210 -20.71 9.78 10.57
C THR A 210 -19.92 10.29 9.38
N ASP A 211 -19.79 9.45 8.35
CA ASP A 211 -19.41 9.89 7.02
C ASP A 211 -20.63 10.55 6.34
N LEU A 212 -20.54 11.84 6.06
CA LEU A 212 -21.65 12.61 5.51
C LEU A 212 -21.99 12.19 4.09
N ASP A 213 -21.04 11.69 3.31
CA ASP A 213 -21.27 11.23 1.94
C ASP A 213 -21.97 9.87 1.91
N ALA A 214 -21.68 9.00 2.89
CA ALA A 214 -22.31 7.69 3.03
C ALA A 214 -23.61 7.73 3.83
N GLY A 215 -23.82 8.73 4.71
CA GLY A 215 -24.88 8.75 5.70
C GLY A 215 -24.78 7.65 6.76
N LYS A 216 -23.59 7.08 6.94
CA LYS A 216 -23.27 5.96 7.84
C LYS A 216 -22.02 6.29 8.66
N GLN A 217 -21.77 5.50 9.70
CA GLN A 217 -20.47 5.59 10.40
C GLN A 217 -19.34 5.09 9.50
N ARG A 218 -18.12 5.60 9.77
CA ARG A 218 -16.88 5.11 9.19
C ARG A 218 -16.56 3.72 9.72
N GLY A 219 -15.43 3.17 9.30
CA GLY A 219 -15.09 1.82 9.72
C GLY A 219 -13.68 1.42 9.29
N TYR A 220 -13.47 0.12 9.22
CA TYR A 220 -12.19 -0.45 8.82
C TYR A 220 -12.39 -1.63 7.85
N LEU A 221 -11.33 -1.88 7.07
CA LEU A 221 -11.27 -3.01 6.15
C LEU A 221 -10.08 -3.89 6.55
N ILE A 222 -10.32 -5.21 6.60
CA ILE A 222 -9.25 -6.21 6.61
C ILE A 222 -9.15 -6.78 5.21
N VAL A 223 -7.96 -6.67 4.62
CA VAL A 223 -7.70 -7.01 3.22
C VAL A 223 -6.71 -8.15 3.15
N SER A 224 -7.01 -9.16 2.34
CA SER A 224 -6.16 -10.34 2.13
C SER A 224 -6.21 -10.82 0.68
N PRO A 225 -5.28 -11.68 0.24
CA PRO A 225 -5.42 -12.34 -1.04
C PRO A 225 -6.67 -13.23 -1.05
N ARG A 226 -7.36 -13.30 -2.18
CA ARG A 226 -8.47 -14.25 -2.34
C ARG A 226 -7.92 -15.68 -2.24
N THR A 227 -8.50 -16.50 -1.35
CA THR A 227 -8.15 -17.91 -1.22
C THR A 227 -8.37 -18.64 -2.55
N GLY A 228 -7.32 -19.19 -3.13
CA GLY A 228 -7.33 -19.79 -4.49
C GLY A 228 -6.78 -18.88 -5.60
N ALA A 229 -6.57 -17.58 -5.33
CA ALA A 229 -5.91 -16.64 -6.25
C ALA A 229 -4.40 -16.50 -5.96
N ALA A 230 -3.81 -17.35 -5.14
CA ALA A 230 -2.37 -17.55 -5.21
C ALA A 230 -2.09 -18.15 -6.60
N GLY A 231 -2.09 -17.30 -7.61
CA GLY A 231 -1.36 -17.58 -8.81
C GLY A 231 0.01 -18.03 -8.31
N ARG A 232 0.32 -19.33 -8.45
CA ARG A 232 1.69 -19.78 -8.29
C ARG A 232 2.51 -18.78 -9.09
N ILE A 233 3.29 -17.97 -8.40
CA ILE A 233 4.48 -17.43 -9.01
C ILE A 233 5.26 -18.72 -9.30
N GLU A 234 5.06 -19.26 -10.49
CA GLU A 234 5.97 -20.26 -11.02
C GLU A 234 7.27 -19.51 -11.17
N VAL A 235 8.06 -19.51 -10.10
CA VAL A 235 9.49 -19.26 -10.23
C VAL A 235 9.93 -20.40 -11.12
N PRO A 236 10.31 -20.13 -12.40
CA PRO A 236 10.75 -21.20 -13.30
C PRO A 236 11.85 -21.91 -12.54
N SER A 237 11.66 -23.18 -12.26
CA SER A 237 12.61 -23.95 -11.46
C SER A 237 13.98 -23.74 -12.08
N LEU A 238 15.02 -23.65 -11.28
CA LEU A 238 16.41 -23.45 -11.76
C LEU A 238 16.73 -24.42 -12.91
N ARG A 239 16.10 -25.63 -12.91
CA ARG A 239 16.12 -26.60 -13.99
C ARG A 239 15.56 -26.07 -15.32
N HIS A 240 14.45 -25.32 -15.33
CA HIS A 240 13.89 -24.73 -16.56
C HIS A 240 14.80 -23.63 -17.15
N ARG A 241 15.41 -22.83 -16.29
CA ARG A 241 16.39 -21.81 -16.74
C ARG A 241 17.64 -22.46 -17.31
N ILE A 242 18.17 -23.52 -16.71
CA ILE A 242 19.32 -24.28 -17.22
C ILE A 242 18.99 -24.93 -18.57
N TRP A 243 17.78 -25.46 -18.77
CA TRP A 243 17.35 -26.04 -20.05
C TRP A 243 17.22 -24.98 -21.15
N MET A 244 16.66 -23.82 -20.86
CA MET A 244 16.54 -22.74 -21.87
C MET A 244 17.91 -22.16 -22.28
N PHE A 245 18.82 -21.96 -21.34
CA PHE A 245 20.20 -21.52 -21.67
C PHE A 245 21.04 -22.64 -22.28
N GLY A 246 20.86 -23.87 -21.85
CA GLY A 246 21.52 -25.04 -22.43
C GLY A 246 21.09 -25.28 -23.86
N ALA A 247 19.81 -25.23 -24.19
CA ALA A 247 19.30 -25.40 -25.55
C ALA A 247 19.78 -24.29 -26.52
N ALA A 248 19.80 -23.02 -26.02
CA ALA A 248 20.32 -21.89 -26.81
C ALA A 248 21.84 -22.02 -27.10
N ALA A 249 22.63 -22.48 -26.11
CA ALA A 249 24.06 -22.69 -26.28
C ALA A 249 24.36 -23.83 -27.26
N ILE A 250 23.60 -24.95 -27.17
CA ILE A 250 23.75 -26.08 -28.12
C ILE A 250 23.36 -25.66 -29.55
N ALA A 251 22.29 -24.89 -29.73
CA ALA A 251 21.90 -24.38 -31.05
C ALA A 251 22.96 -23.46 -31.64
N LEU A 252 23.61 -22.61 -30.82
CA LEU A 252 24.70 -21.74 -31.29
C LEU A 252 25.94 -22.53 -31.70
N VAL A 253 26.33 -23.56 -30.94
CA VAL A 253 27.48 -24.43 -31.27
C VAL A 253 27.22 -25.20 -32.54
N LEU A 254 26.03 -25.74 -32.77
CA LEU A 254 25.66 -26.43 -34.00
C LEU A 254 25.64 -25.49 -35.20
N ALA A 255 25.15 -24.26 -35.08
CA ALA A 255 25.14 -23.27 -36.15
C ALA A 255 26.56 -22.85 -36.58
N VAL A 256 27.45 -22.62 -35.57
CA VAL A 256 28.86 -22.28 -35.85
C VAL A 256 29.62 -23.47 -36.46
N GLY A 257 29.40 -24.69 -35.97
CA GLY A 257 30.01 -25.92 -36.51
C GLY A 257 29.60 -26.19 -37.96
N PHE A 258 28.34 -25.99 -38.31
CA PHE A 258 27.83 -26.16 -39.67
C PHE A 258 28.41 -25.10 -40.66
N SER A 259 28.57 -23.87 -40.19
CA SER A 259 29.15 -22.78 -40.98
C SER A 259 30.65 -22.98 -41.26
N LEU A 260 31.41 -23.47 -40.27
CA LEU A 260 32.83 -23.82 -40.45
C LEU A 260 33.03 -25.04 -41.35
N GLY A 261 32.22 -26.08 -41.21
CA GLY A 261 32.25 -27.30 -42.05
C GLY A 261 31.97 -26.97 -43.52
N TRP A 262 31.00 -26.07 -43.77
CA TRP A 262 30.68 -25.61 -45.15
C TRP A 262 31.78 -24.77 -45.78
N LEU A 263 32.46 -23.91 -44.99
CA LEU A 263 33.60 -23.11 -45.45
C LEU A 263 34.86 -23.95 -45.74
N LEU A 264 35.14 -24.98 -44.95
CA LEU A 264 36.28 -25.87 -45.15
C LEU A 264 36.06 -26.86 -46.29
N GLY A 265 34.82 -27.35 -46.50
CA GLY A 265 34.47 -28.23 -47.62
C GLY A 265 34.60 -27.56 -48.98
N ARG A 266 34.44 -26.25 -49.10
CA ARG A 266 34.60 -25.49 -50.36
C ARG A 266 36.05 -25.31 -50.82
N LYS A 267 37.05 -25.46 -49.91
CA LYS A 267 38.47 -25.37 -50.25
C LYS A 267 39.07 -26.67 -50.74
N SER A 268 38.42 -27.82 -50.57
CA SER A 268 38.96 -29.14 -51.01
C SER A 268 38.51 -29.55 -52.39
N GLY A 269 37.66 -28.81 -53.08
CA GLY A 269 37.11 -29.16 -54.38
C GLY A 269 37.81 -28.49 -55.62
N ARG A 270 39.00 -27.93 -55.46
CA ARG A 270 39.81 -27.40 -56.55
C ARG A 270 41.21 -28.03 -56.54
N ARG A 271 41.30 -29.21 -57.08
CA ARG A 271 42.49 -29.75 -57.74
C ARG A 271 42.04 -30.56 -58.96
#